data_c0495b187c004194d3f53558ee72a6ba
#
_entry.id   c0495b187c004194d3f53558ee72a6ba
#
_cell.length_a   1.000
_cell.length_b   1.000
_cell.length_c   1.000
_cell.angle_alpha   90.00
_cell.angle_beta   90.00
_cell.angle_gamma   90.00
#
_symmetry.space_group_name_H-M   'P 1'
#
loop_
_entity.id
_entity.type
_entity.pdbx_description
1 polymer ?
#
loop_
_entity_poly.entity_id
_entity_poly.type
_entity_poly.pdbx_seq_one_letter_code
_entity_poly.pdbx_strand_id
1 'polypeptide(L)'
;MTKLEYLTHDIMDNYYADIIRKLSKDCIKPDVVFAPMRGGADFGIKVSNYYDIPFESFQWQTRSGQEKNAEYLIELLNKHKSKLILIVDDICDTGYTFKCVAEIVDRFNIDKAQSDFTVVLFAAAIENLECDFECDYSSREINRSDDNQWFVFPWESWWRR
;
A
#
# COMPACT_ATOMS: atom_id res chain seq x y z
N MET A 1 4.82 26.67 -11.46
CA MET A 1 4.87 26.28 -10.03
C MET A 1 3.96 25.08 -9.83
N THR A 2 4.46 24.00 -9.25
CA THR A 2 3.62 22.85 -8.88
C THR A 2 2.67 23.29 -7.78
N LYS A 3 1.37 23.11 -7.97
CA LYS A 3 0.36 23.40 -6.96
C LYS A 3 0.46 22.39 -5.82
N LEU A 4 0.46 22.84 -4.57
CA LEU A 4 0.44 21.98 -3.40
C LEU A 4 -0.99 21.75 -2.94
N GLU A 5 -1.34 20.50 -2.68
CA GLU A 5 -2.57 20.11 -1.99
C GLU A 5 -2.23 19.51 -0.63
N TYR A 6 -2.64 20.18 0.44
CA TYR A 6 -2.43 19.71 1.81
C TYR A 6 -3.57 18.80 2.23
N LEU A 7 -3.24 17.55 2.49
CA LEU A 7 -4.18 16.58 3.02
C LEU A 7 -4.24 16.66 4.55
N THR A 8 -5.40 16.45 5.11
CA THR A 8 -5.61 16.37 6.56
C THR A 8 -5.78 14.93 6.99
N HIS A 9 -5.62 14.65 8.29
CA HIS A 9 -5.92 13.33 8.84
C HIS A 9 -7.37 12.92 8.56
N ASP A 10 -8.33 13.83 8.67
CA ASP A 10 -9.75 13.54 8.38
C ASP A 10 -9.97 13.14 6.91
N ILE A 11 -9.28 13.78 5.98
CA ILE A 11 -9.35 13.42 4.55
C ILE A 11 -8.80 12.00 4.36
N MET A 12 -7.62 11.71 4.95
CA MET A 12 -7.00 10.39 4.84
C MET A 12 -7.87 9.31 5.49
N ASP A 13 -8.46 9.58 6.65
CA ASP A 13 -9.38 8.66 7.33
C ASP A 13 -10.60 8.33 6.48
N ASN A 14 -11.14 9.31 5.74
CA ASN A 14 -12.23 9.07 4.81
C ASN A 14 -11.81 8.17 3.64
N TYR A 15 -10.61 8.33 3.10
CA TYR A 15 -10.08 7.45 2.06
C TYR A 15 -9.91 6.01 2.55
N TYR A 16 -9.34 5.84 3.75
CA TYR A 16 -9.17 4.51 4.34
C TYR A 16 -10.52 3.83 4.63
N ALA A 17 -11.47 4.58 5.18
CA ALA A 17 -12.81 4.07 5.44
C ALA A 17 -13.54 3.66 4.14
N ASP A 18 -13.31 4.36 3.04
CA ASP A 18 -13.86 3.99 1.74
C ASP A 18 -13.29 2.66 1.24
N ILE A 19 -11.98 2.47 1.34
CA ILE A 19 -11.32 1.22 0.96
C ILE A 19 -11.81 0.06 1.83
N ILE A 20 -11.92 0.26 3.16
CA ILE A 20 -12.47 -0.76 4.07
C ILE A 20 -13.90 -1.13 3.70
N ARG A 21 -14.74 -0.16 3.31
CA ARG A 21 -16.10 -0.45 2.82
C ARG A 21 -16.10 -1.28 1.54
N LYS A 22 -15.19 -0.99 0.60
CA LYS A 22 -15.03 -1.76 -0.64
C LYS A 22 -14.61 -3.21 -0.34
N LEU A 23 -13.60 -3.41 0.51
CA LEU A 23 -13.18 -4.74 0.99
C LEU A 23 -14.35 -5.50 1.63
N SER A 24 -15.10 -4.84 2.50
CA SER A 24 -16.26 -5.45 3.18
C SER A 24 -17.37 -5.83 2.22
N LYS A 25 -17.63 -5.00 1.21
CA LYS A 25 -18.61 -5.28 0.16
C LYS A 25 -18.24 -6.53 -0.65
N ASP A 26 -16.95 -6.71 -0.90
CA ASP A 26 -16.42 -7.88 -1.62
C ASP A 26 -16.21 -9.10 -0.71
N CYS A 27 -16.63 -9.01 0.57
CA CYS A 27 -16.45 -10.05 1.57
C CYS A 27 -14.99 -10.43 1.82
N ILE A 28 -14.07 -9.47 1.65
CA ILE A 28 -12.63 -9.66 1.85
C ILE A 28 -12.25 -9.19 3.24
N LYS A 29 -11.63 -10.09 4.00
CA LYS A 29 -10.97 -9.82 5.27
C LYS A 29 -9.53 -10.30 5.18
N PRO A 30 -8.54 -9.39 5.19
CA PRO A 30 -7.13 -9.79 5.20
C PRO A 30 -6.75 -10.46 6.53
N ASP A 31 -5.75 -11.35 6.47
CA ASP A 31 -5.16 -11.99 7.65
C ASP A 31 -4.05 -11.15 8.27
N VAL A 32 -3.41 -10.31 7.48
CA VAL A 32 -2.32 -9.41 7.88
C VAL A 32 -2.26 -8.24 6.93
N VAL A 33 -1.85 -7.07 7.42
CA VAL A 33 -1.58 -5.89 6.61
C VAL A 33 -0.09 -5.59 6.60
N PHE A 34 0.44 -5.31 5.40
CA PHE A 34 1.80 -4.86 5.17
C PHE A 34 1.82 -3.43 4.67
N ALA A 35 2.84 -2.66 5.05
CA ALA A 35 3.00 -1.31 4.52
C ALA A 35 4.47 -0.94 4.26
N PRO A 36 4.78 -0.40 3.08
CA PRO A 36 6.08 0.22 2.85
C PRO A 36 6.21 1.47 3.71
N MET A 37 7.35 1.61 4.35
CA MET A 37 7.63 2.76 5.19
C MET A 37 8.17 3.91 4.32
N ARG A 38 7.76 5.13 4.59
CA ARG A 38 6.95 5.65 5.70
C ARG A 38 5.50 5.91 5.30
N GLY A 39 5.21 6.07 4.00
CA GLY A 39 3.93 6.49 3.47
C GLY A 39 2.74 5.62 3.92
N GLY A 40 2.89 4.31 3.80
CA GLY A 40 1.83 3.36 4.14
C GLY A 40 1.58 3.14 5.64
N ALA A 41 2.42 3.70 6.52
CA ALA A 41 2.37 3.39 7.96
C ALA A 41 1.02 3.76 8.61
N ASP A 42 0.52 4.97 8.37
CA ASP A 42 -0.75 5.44 8.96
C ASP A 42 -1.93 4.56 8.52
N PHE A 43 -1.99 4.24 7.23
CA PHE A 43 -3.01 3.35 6.68
C PHE A 43 -2.90 1.94 7.25
N GLY A 44 -1.69 1.36 7.28
CA GLY A 44 -1.44 0.02 7.82
C GLY A 44 -1.87 -0.13 9.27
N ILE A 45 -1.55 0.84 10.13
CA ILE A 45 -1.95 0.86 11.55
C ILE A 45 -3.48 0.88 11.66
N LYS A 46 -4.17 1.70 10.87
CA LYS A 46 -5.64 1.84 10.94
C LYS A 46 -6.36 0.60 10.46
N VAL A 47 -5.88 -0.04 9.37
CA VAL A 47 -6.40 -1.33 8.89
C VAL A 47 -6.20 -2.43 9.93
N SER A 48 -5.00 -2.51 10.52
CA SER A 48 -4.68 -3.47 11.58
C SER A 48 -5.63 -3.34 12.76
N ASN A 49 -5.86 -2.12 13.24
CA ASN A 49 -6.78 -1.87 14.34
C ASN A 49 -8.24 -2.20 13.97
N TYR A 50 -8.67 -1.88 12.76
CA TYR A 50 -10.06 -2.12 12.33
C TYR A 50 -10.39 -3.61 12.26
N TYR A 51 -9.49 -4.42 11.69
CA TYR A 51 -9.70 -5.86 11.53
C TYR A 51 -9.19 -6.72 12.69
N ASP A 52 -8.48 -6.12 13.65
CA ASP A 52 -7.76 -6.82 14.73
C ASP A 52 -6.79 -7.89 14.17
N ILE A 53 -5.92 -7.46 13.26
CA ILE A 53 -4.95 -8.29 12.55
C ILE A 53 -3.52 -7.74 12.71
N PRO A 54 -2.47 -8.58 12.55
CA PRO A 54 -1.08 -8.11 12.60
C PRO A 54 -0.78 -7.03 11.55
N PHE A 55 0.09 -6.10 11.94
CA PHE A 55 0.69 -5.11 11.06
C PHE A 55 2.20 -5.38 10.90
N GLU A 56 2.65 -5.49 9.68
CA GLU A 56 4.07 -5.59 9.34
C GLU A 56 4.49 -4.40 8.48
N SER A 57 5.59 -3.78 8.84
CA SER A 57 6.17 -2.70 8.05
C SER A 57 7.51 -3.11 7.45
N PHE A 58 7.81 -2.61 6.27
CA PHE A 58 9.11 -2.84 5.63
C PHE A 58 9.66 -1.55 5.04
N GLN A 59 10.98 -1.39 5.12
CA GLN A 59 11.66 -0.25 4.51
C GLN A 59 11.70 -0.44 3.00
N TRP A 60 11.18 0.55 2.28
CA TRP A 60 11.21 0.57 0.82
C TRP A 60 11.72 1.92 0.34
N GLN A 61 12.96 1.97 -0.11
CA GLN A 61 13.57 3.19 -0.63
C GLN A 61 13.81 3.03 -2.14
N THR A 62 13.12 3.83 -2.92
CA THR A 62 13.24 3.84 -4.38
C THR A 62 14.59 4.41 -4.87
N ARG A 63 15.37 5.06 -4.00
CA ARG A 63 16.58 5.79 -4.39
C ARG A 63 17.90 5.04 -4.21
N SER A 64 17.97 4.01 -3.39
CA SER A 64 19.16 3.13 -3.26
C SER A 64 18.87 1.95 -2.32
N GLY A 65 19.11 0.72 -2.72
CA GLY A 65 19.10 -0.44 -1.83
C GLY A 65 17.91 -1.38 -1.92
N GLN A 66 17.29 -1.49 -3.10
CA GLN A 66 16.16 -2.41 -3.34
C GLN A 66 16.46 -3.87 -2.95
N GLU A 67 17.68 -4.35 -3.15
CA GLU A 67 18.06 -5.74 -2.81
C GLU A 67 17.95 -6.02 -1.30
N LYS A 68 18.36 -5.07 -0.46
CA LYS A 68 18.26 -5.23 1.00
C LYS A 68 16.82 -5.24 1.51
N ASN A 69 15.94 -4.52 0.85
CA ASN A 69 14.51 -4.48 1.21
C ASN A 69 13.78 -5.74 0.76
N ALA A 70 14.19 -6.35 -0.36
CA ALA A 70 13.60 -7.57 -0.89
C ALA A 70 13.80 -8.76 0.05
N GLU A 71 14.99 -8.95 0.64
CA GLU A 71 15.27 -10.04 1.59
C GLU A 71 14.32 -9.98 2.79
N TYR A 72 14.18 -8.81 3.40
CA TYR A 72 13.29 -8.65 4.55
C TYR A 72 11.81 -8.87 4.18
N LEU A 73 11.39 -8.41 3.01
CA LEU A 73 10.03 -8.69 2.53
C LEU A 73 9.79 -10.19 2.35
N ILE A 74 10.77 -10.94 1.83
CA ILE A 74 10.69 -12.40 1.71
C ILE A 74 10.60 -13.07 3.10
N GLU A 75 11.33 -12.58 4.10
CA GLU A 75 11.20 -13.06 5.49
C GLU A 75 9.78 -12.85 6.03
N LEU A 76 9.18 -11.67 5.79
CA LEU A 76 7.81 -11.39 6.17
C LEU A 76 6.80 -12.28 5.44
N LEU A 77 6.99 -12.51 4.14
CA LEU A 77 6.16 -13.43 3.36
C LEU A 77 6.26 -14.87 3.89
N ASN A 78 7.45 -15.33 4.28
CA ASN A 78 7.63 -16.63 4.91
C ASN A 78 6.93 -16.73 6.27
N LYS A 79 6.99 -15.69 7.08
CA LYS A 79 6.29 -15.62 8.37
C LYS A 79 4.77 -15.73 8.21
N HIS A 80 4.22 -15.18 7.13
CA HIS A 80 2.78 -15.14 6.85
C HIS A 80 2.38 -15.95 5.60
N LYS A 81 3.11 -17.02 5.30
CA LYS A 81 2.80 -17.89 4.17
C LYS A 81 1.36 -18.42 4.21
N SER A 82 0.78 -18.62 3.04
CA SER A 82 -0.60 -19.15 2.86
C SER A 82 -1.69 -18.27 3.51
N LYS A 83 -1.42 -16.98 3.68
CA LYS A 83 -2.37 -15.98 4.18
C LYS A 83 -2.76 -14.98 3.10
N LEU A 84 -3.89 -14.31 3.33
CA LEU A 84 -4.29 -13.15 2.56
C LEU A 84 -3.63 -11.90 3.14
N ILE A 85 -2.70 -11.32 2.40
CA ILE A 85 -1.97 -10.13 2.77
C ILE A 85 -2.58 -8.92 2.05
N LEU A 86 -2.89 -7.87 2.78
CA LEU A 86 -3.22 -6.57 2.20
C LEU A 86 -2.00 -5.66 2.31
N ILE A 87 -1.48 -5.21 1.17
CA ILE A 87 -0.40 -4.21 1.12
C ILE A 87 -1.03 -2.84 0.89
N VAL A 88 -0.70 -1.88 1.76
CA VAL A 88 -1.31 -0.55 1.74
C VAL A 88 -0.25 0.56 1.66
N ASP A 89 -0.55 1.61 0.88
CA ASP A 89 0.28 2.81 0.81
C ASP A 89 -0.60 4.08 0.76
N ASP A 90 -0.01 5.23 1.00
CA ASP A 90 -0.70 6.53 0.91
C ASP A 90 -1.03 6.89 -0.54
N ILE A 91 -0.12 6.62 -1.47
CA ILE A 91 -0.28 6.90 -2.89
C ILE A 91 0.42 5.86 -3.78
N CYS A 92 -0.29 5.38 -4.79
CA CYS A 92 0.28 4.68 -5.94
C CYS A 92 0.45 5.68 -7.09
N ASP A 93 1.59 6.40 -7.12
CA ASP A 93 1.82 7.48 -8.09
C ASP A 93 2.47 6.97 -9.38
N THR A 94 3.65 6.37 -9.29
CA THR A 94 4.33 5.74 -10.44
C THR A 94 4.04 4.25 -10.56
N GLY A 95 3.46 3.64 -9.54
CA GLY A 95 3.23 2.20 -9.44
C GLY A 95 4.48 1.38 -9.15
N TYR A 96 5.67 2.01 -9.12
CA TYR A 96 6.94 1.30 -9.05
C TYR A 96 7.10 0.44 -7.79
N THR A 97 6.74 0.99 -6.61
CA THR A 97 6.81 0.23 -5.35
C THR A 97 5.96 -1.02 -5.39
N PHE A 98 4.69 -0.90 -5.76
CA PHE A 98 3.77 -2.04 -5.82
C PHE A 98 4.16 -3.04 -6.89
N LYS A 99 4.62 -2.59 -8.06
CA LYS A 99 5.13 -3.46 -9.12
C LYS A 99 6.30 -4.31 -8.65
N CYS A 100 7.31 -3.71 -8.01
CA CYS A 100 8.45 -4.44 -7.46
C CYS A 100 8.03 -5.44 -6.38
N VAL A 101 7.12 -5.05 -5.50
CA VAL A 101 6.60 -5.95 -4.46
C VAL A 101 5.81 -7.11 -5.07
N ALA A 102 4.97 -6.86 -6.07
CA ALA A 102 4.24 -7.91 -6.80
C ALA A 102 5.19 -8.91 -7.46
N GLU A 103 6.26 -8.45 -8.12
CA GLU A 103 7.28 -9.31 -8.71
C GLU A 103 7.99 -10.20 -7.66
N ILE A 104 8.22 -9.70 -6.45
CA ILE A 104 8.79 -10.49 -5.35
C ILE A 104 7.80 -11.56 -4.88
N VAL A 105 6.53 -11.22 -4.74
CA VAL A 105 5.46 -12.17 -4.37
C VAL A 105 5.31 -13.26 -5.42
N ASP A 106 5.34 -12.91 -6.70
CA ASP A 106 5.25 -13.88 -7.79
C ASP A 106 6.42 -14.87 -7.75
N ARG A 107 7.65 -14.39 -7.57
CA ARG A 107 8.82 -15.26 -7.40
C ARG A 107 8.72 -16.12 -6.14
N PHE A 108 8.19 -15.56 -5.05
CA PHE A 108 7.98 -16.30 -3.81
C PHE A 108 6.99 -17.46 -3.97
N ASN A 109 6.03 -17.34 -4.88
CA ASN A 109 5.01 -18.34 -5.15
C ASN A 109 5.39 -19.34 -6.27
N ILE A 110 6.45 -19.12 -7.06
CA ILE A 110 6.72 -19.80 -8.33
C ILE A 110 6.76 -21.32 -8.24
N ASP A 111 7.31 -21.86 -7.16
CA ASP A 111 7.50 -23.31 -6.97
C ASP A 111 6.50 -23.91 -5.95
N LYS A 112 5.43 -23.19 -5.61
CA LYS A 112 4.46 -23.62 -4.62
C LYS A 112 3.25 -24.28 -5.28
N ALA A 113 2.62 -25.23 -4.59
CA ALA A 113 1.30 -25.69 -4.95
C ALA A 113 0.28 -24.53 -4.79
N GLN A 114 -0.76 -24.50 -5.62
CA GLN A 114 -1.74 -23.42 -5.59
C GLN A 114 -2.41 -23.23 -4.22
N SER A 115 -2.59 -24.30 -3.46
CA SER A 115 -3.08 -24.28 -2.08
C SER A 115 -2.18 -23.53 -1.09
N ASP A 116 -0.88 -23.41 -1.43
CA ASP A 116 0.14 -22.82 -0.57
C ASP A 116 0.53 -21.41 -1.01
N PHE A 117 -0.15 -20.85 -2.01
CA PHE A 117 0.08 -19.49 -2.48
C PHE A 117 -0.24 -18.49 -1.38
N THR A 118 0.65 -17.53 -1.22
CA THR A 118 0.37 -16.29 -0.50
C THR A 118 -0.36 -15.37 -1.46
N VAL A 119 -1.59 -15.03 -1.13
CA VAL A 119 -2.41 -14.10 -1.92
C VAL A 119 -2.15 -12.69 -1.40
N VAL A 120 -1.88 -11.78 -2.31
CA VAL A 120 -1.61 -10.38 -1.98
C VAL A 120 -2.57 -9.48 -2.75
N LEU A 121 -3.17 -8.53 -2.04
CA LEU A 121 -3.96 -7.44 -2.59
C LEU A 121 -3.28 -6.12 -2.31
N PHE A 122 -3.40 -5.18 -3.23
CA PHE A 122 -2.80 -3.86 -3.14
C PHE A 122 -3.86 -2.77 -3.00
N ALA A 123 -3.68 -1.89 -2.03
CA ALA A 123 -4.58 -0.76 -1.83
C ALA A 123 -3.80 0.54 -1.62
N ALA A 124 -4.22 1.61 -2.28
CA ALA A 124 -3.67 2.95 -2.09
C ALA A 124 -4.78 3.95 -1.78
N ALA A 125 -4.53 4.90 -0.87
CA ALA A 125 -5.51 5.95 -0.60
C ALA A 125 -5.76 6.81 -1.84
N ILE A 126 -4.68 7.09 -2.59
CA ILE A 126 -4.71 7.81 -3.88
C ILE A 126 -4.03 6.94 -4.94
N GLU A 127 -4.66 6.83 -6.11
CA GLU A 127 -4.13 6.07 -7.24
C GLU A 127 -4.03 6.95 -8.48
N ASN A 128 -2.86 6.95 -9.11
CA ASN A 128 -2.67 7.55 -10.42
C ASN A 128 -3.00 6.52 -11.51
N LEU A 129 -4.10 6.72 -12.22
CA LEU A 129 -4.57 5.81 -13.27
C LEU A 129 -3.65 5.76 -14.51
N GLU A 130 -2.67 6.66 -14.61
CA GLU A 130 -1.68 6.68 -15.70
C GLU A 130 -0.42 5.89 -15.37
N CYS A 131 -0.31 5.31 -14.17
CA CYS A 131 0.84 4.49 -13.80
C CYS A 131 0.75 3.05 -14.35
N ASP A 132 1.88 2.35 -14.38
CA ASP A 132 1.99 0.96 -14.89
C ASP A 132 1.52 -0.11 -13.89
N PHE A 133 0.78 0.27 -12.87
CA PHE A 133 0.26 -0.64 -11.85
C PHE A 133 -1.17 -0.26 -11.48
N GLU A 134 -2.07 -1.23 -11.52
CA GLU A 134 -3.46 -1.08 -11.11
C GLU A 134 -3.63 -1.63 -9.69
N CYS A 135 -4.12 -0.81 -8.77
CA CYS A 135 -4.44 -1.24 -7.42
C CYS A 135 -5.73 -2.07 -7.40
N ASP A 136 -5.80 -3.09 -6.54
CA ASP A 136 -7.05 -3.81 -6.31
C ASP A 136 -8.09 -2.90 -5.65
N TYR A 137 -7.63 -1.98 -4.80
CA TYR A 137 -8.48 -0.99 -4.14
C TYR A 137 -7.83 0.38 -4.07
N SER A 138 -8.57 1.40 -4.43
CA SER A 138 -8.19 2.80 -4.22
C SER A 138 -9.41 3.61 -3.80
N SER A 139 -9.21 4.77 -3.22
CA SER A 139 -10.31 5.68 -2.85
C SER A 139 -10.37 6.88 -3.78
N ARG A 140 -9.27 7.62 -3.92
CA ARG A 140 -9.17 8.74 -4.85
C ARG A 140 -8.35 8.35 -6.06
N GLU A 141 -8.95 8.51 -7.23
CA GLU A 141 -8.27 8.33 -8.52
C GLU A 141 -7.84 9.70 -9.08
N ILE A 142 -6.66 9.75 -9.66
CA ILE A 142 -6.12 10.93 -10.33
C ILE A 142 -5.49 10.56 -11.68
N ASN A 143 -5.38 11.56 -12.56
CA ASN A 143 -4.56 11.48 -13.77
C ASN A 143 -3.50 12.59 -13.68
N ARG A 144 -2.23 12.22 -13.69
CA ARG A 144 -1.14 13.20 -13.56
C ARG A 144 -1.04 14.18 -14.72
N SER A 145 -1.51 13.81 -15.89
CA SER A 145 -1.63 14.70 -17.05
C SER A 145 -2.60 15.87 -16.79
N ASP A 146 -3.66 15.63 -16.02
CA ASP A 146 -4.71 16.61 -15.72
C ASP A 146 -4.49 17.26 -14.36
N ASP A 147 -4.00 16.50 -13.38
CA ASP A 147 -3.81 16.91 -11.99
C ASP A 147 -2.33 16.82 -11.59
N ASN A 148 -1.57 17.84 -11.91
CA ASN A 148 -0.14 17.95 -11.58
C ASN A 148 0.08 18.55 -10.17
N GLN A 149 -0.77 18.22 -9.20
CA GLN A 149 -0.63 18.67 -7.83
C GLN A 149 0.36 17.78 -7.07
N TRP A 150 1.11 18.40 -6.18
CA TRP A 150 1.91 17.69 -5.19
C TRP A 150 1.11 17.54 -3.91
N PHE A 151 0.85 16.31 -3.50
CA PHE A 151 0.18 16.04 -2.24
C PHE A 151 1.14 16.16 -1.07
N VAL A 152 0.76 16.91 -0.06
CA VAL A 152 1.47 17.02 1.21
C VAL A 152 0.66 16.29 2.26
N PHE A 153 1.14 15.13 2.65
CA PHE A 153 0.46 14.27 3.62
C PHE A 153 0.55 14.83 5.04
N PRO A 154 -0.42 14.53 5.93
CA PRO A 154 -0.49 15.17 7.26
C PRO A 154 0.71 14.84 8.16
N TRP A 155 1.42 13.77 7.93
CA TRP A 155 2.63 13.36 8.68
C TRP A 155 3.93 13.96 8.15
N GLU A 156 3.96 14.58 6.95
CA GLU A 156 5.20 15.01 6.32
C GLU A 156 5.73 16.36 6.83
N SER A 157 4.87 17.32 7.11
CA SER A 157 5.26 18.69 7.42
C SER A 157 4.44 19.33 8.55
N TRP A 158 3.92 18.52 9.44
CA TRP A 158 3.00 18.93 10.50
C TRP A 158 3.57 20.06 11.39
N TRP A 159 4.91 20.13 11.57
CA TRP A 159 5.60 21.17 12.35
C TRP A 159 5.75 22.51 11.63
N ARG A 160 5.40 22.58 10.34
CA ARG A 160 5.48 23.79 9.51
C ARG A 160 4.14 24.46 9.27
N ARG A 161 3.10 23.93 9.87
CA ARG A 161 1.72 24.42 9.71
C ARG A 161 1.40 25.53 10.70
#